data_556b1711b293a2c6f36de7e5295903ec
#
_entry.id   556b1711b293a2c6f36de7e5295903ec
#
_cell.length_a   1.000
_cell.length_b   1.000
_cell.length_c   1.000
_cell.angle_alpha   90.00
_cell.angle_beta   90.00
_cell.angle_gamma   90.00
#
_symmetry.space_group_name_H-M   'P 1'
#
loop_
_entity.id
_entity.type
_entity.pdbx_description
1 polymer ?
#
loop_
_entity_poly.entity_id
_entity_poly.type
_entity_poly.pdbx_seq_one_letter_code
_entity_poly.pdbx_strand_id
1 'polypeptide(L)'
;MEAYGNAKTIRNDNSSRFGKFIRIHFNTRGVLASGDIDTYLLEKSRVTFQLKAERCFHIFYQMCTGHKPHINEMCNISTDPHDFRWCSLGEIKVKSIDDTVELDATDESFDILGFTQDEKDSIYKVTAAIMHSGNVAFRNKPREEQAEADDSPQSVSGQTEVSRLLGIDRDEYIKAMCSPKVKVGTEYVTKGQTVDQCNFALAALTKAIFGRLFDWLVAVINRALGNDMQKDYFIGILDIAGFEIFEYNTFEQLCINYTNERLQQFFNHHMFILEQEEYKKEGIDWVFEDFGMDLQASLDLIEKPLGILSMLEEECMVPKVSLNIWVMEIFEKSAFLMNRLF
;
A
#
# COMPACT_ATOMS: atom_id res chain seq x y z
N MET A 1 10.62 -8.70 2.51
CA MET A 1 9.39 -8.12 1.89
C MET A 1 8.16 -8.35 2.76
N GLU A 2 7.92 -9.53 3.33
CA GLU A 2 6.73 -9.83 4.14
C GLU A 2 6.56 -8.89 5.33
N ALA A 3 7.60 -8.63 6.12
CA ALA A 3 7.49 -7.72 7.27
C ALA A 3 6.90 -6.34 6.91
N TYR A 4 7.20 -5.81 5.73
CA TYR A 4 6.77 -4.50 5.24
C TYR A 4 5.58 -4.52 4.30
N GLY A 5 5.18 -5.68 3.81
CA GLY A 5 4.13 -5.81 2.80
C GLY A 5 2.98 -6.74 3.18
N ASN A 6 3.14 -7.54 4.24
CA ASN A 6 2.08 -8.43 4.71
C ASN A 6 1.46 -7.91 6.02
N ALA A 7 0.22 -8.30 6.22
CA ALA A 7 -0.54 -7.95 7.42
C ALA A 7 -1.59 -9.04 7.73
N LYS A 8 -2.08 -9.04 8.98
CA LYS A 8 -3.27 -9.80 9.32
C LYS A 8 -4.50 -9.12 8.74
N THR A 9 -5.30 -9.91 8.03
CA THR A 9 -6.65 -9.56 7.58
C THR A 9 -7.68 -10.46 8.28
N ILE A 10 -8.96 -10.17 8.05
CA ILE A 10 -10.07 -10.99 8.58
C ILE A 10 -9.95 -12.47 8.14
N ARG A 11 -9.41 -12.71 6.93
CA ARG A 11 -9.36 -14.04 6.32
C ARG A 11 -8.03 -14.77 6.49
N ASN A 12 -6.95 -14.03 6.69
CA ASN A 12 -5.61 -14.61 6.73
C ASN A 12 -4.71 -13.79 7.67
N ASP A 13 -4.03 -14.49 8.57
CA ASP A 13 -3.13 -13.86 9.53
C ASP A 13 -1.85 -13.29 8.89
N ASN A 14 -1.47 -13.78 7.70
CA ASN A 14 -0.30 -13.31 6.96
C ASN A 14 -0.63 -13.11 5.47
N SER A 15 -1.45 -12.12 5.17
CA SER A 15 -1.87 -11.77 3.81
C SER A 15 -0.93 -10.76 3.18
N SER A 16 -0.46 -11.03 1.95
CA SER A 16 0.29 -10.05 1.16
C SER A 16 -0.64 -8.90 0.75
N ARG A 17 -0.26 -7.68 1.16
CA ARG A 17 -1.02 -6.45 0.85
C ARG A 17 -0.41 -5.69 -0.35
N PHE A 18 0.26 -6.41 -1.23
CA PHE A 18 0.81 -5.95 -2.50
C PHE A 18 0.82 -7.12 -3.48
N GLY A 19 0.71 -6.81 -4.75
CA GLY A 19 0.96 -7.80 -5.80
C GLY A 19 2.45 -7.89 -6.10
N LYS A 20 2.94 -9.05 -6.45
CA LYS A 20 4.31 -9.24 -6.96
C LYS A 20 4.33 -10.13 -8.19
N PHE A 21 5.25 -9.79 -9.09
CA PHE A 21 5.58 -10.60 -10.24
C PHE A 21 7.06 -10.93 -10.18
N ILE A 22 7.37 -12.20 -10.05
CA ILE A 22 8.74 -12.69 -9.93
C ILE A 22 9.17 -13.23 -11.28
N ARG A 23 10.26 -12.73 -11.86
CA ARG A 23 10.90 -13.31 -13.03
C ARG A 23 12.12 -14.12 -12.61
N ILE A 24 12.14 -15.37 -13.03
CA ILE A 24 13.26 -16.27 -12.86
C ILE A 24 13.92 -16.41 -14.23
N HIS A 25 15.12 -15.84 -14.37
CA HIS A 25 15.84 -15.78 -15.64
C HIS A 25 16.72 -16.97 -15.87
N PHE A 26 16.77 -17.44 -17.12
CA PHE A 26 17.58 -18.55 -17.57
C PHE A 26 18.43 -18.13 -18.79
N ASN A 27 19.57 -18.76 -18.95
CA ASN A 27 20.37 -18.66 -20.15
C ASN A 27 19.89 -19.64 -21.24
N THR A 28 20.50 -19.60 -22.44
CA THR A 28 20.18 -20.50 -23.58
C THR A 28 20.34 -21.98 -23.26
N ARG A 29 21.11 -22.35 -22.21
CA ARG A 29 21.30 -23.74 -21.78
C ARG A 29 20.28 -24.18 -20.70
N GLY A 30 19.32 -23.32 -20.35
CA GLY A 30 18.35 -23.59 -19.28
C GLY A 30 18.93 -23.51 -17.86
N VAL A 31 20.12 -22.89 -17.68
CA VAL A 31 20.70 -22.70 -16.35
C VAL A 31 20.16 -21.40 -15.75
N LEU A 32 19.80 -21.46 -14.46
CA LEU A 32 19.35 -20.30 -13.70
C LEU A 32 20.40 -19.19 -13.74
N ALA A 33 20.01 -18.01 -14.21
CA ALA A 33 20.88 -16.85 -14.34
C ALA A 33 20.67 -15.87 -13.18
N SER A 34 19.43 -15.40 -12.95
CA SER A 34 19.11 -14.43 -11.90
C SER A 34 17.61 -14.41 -11.62
N GLY A 35 17.18 -13.54 -10.73
CA GLY A 35 15.78 -13.20 -10.53
C GLY A 35 15.58 -11.70 -10.39
N ASP A 36 14.36 -11.24 -10.62
CA ASP A 36 13.91 -9.90 -10.26
C ASP A 36 12.43 -9.92 -9.86
N ILE A 37 12.01 -8.90 -9.12
CA ILE A 37 10.68 -8.80 -8.55
C ILE A 37 10.13 -7.42 -8.89
N ASP A 38 8.97 -7.38 -9.55
CA ASP A 38 8.14 -6.19 -9.65
C ASP A 38 7.03 -6.23 -8.60
N THR A 39 6.69 -5.09 -8.04
CA THR A 39 5.63 -4.97 -7.04
C THR A 39 4.55 -4.01 -7.49
N TYR A 40 3.30 -4.30 -7.12
CA TYR A 40 2.12 -3.54 -7.54
C TYR A 40 1.18 -3.30 -6.37
N LEU A 41 0.52 -2.13 -6.37
CA LEU A 41 -0.66 -1.84 -5.55
C LEU A 41 -0.45 -2.10 -4.04
N LEU A 42 0.67 -1.65 -3.46
CA LEU A 42 0.83 -1.71 -2.01
C LEU A 42 -0.32 -0.96 -1.32
N GLU A 43 -1.04 -1.63 -0.42
CA GLU A 43 -2.16 -1.09 0.36
C GLU A 43 -1.66 -0.08 1.41
N LYS A 44 -1.25 1.11 0.97
CA LYS A 44 -0.67 2.15 1.84
C LYS A 44 -1.64 2.70 2.87
N SER A 45 -2.95 2.61 2.63
CA SER A 45 -4.01 3.02 3.57
C SER A 45 -3.90 2.30 4.92
N ARG A 46 -3.44 1.05 4.93
CA ARG A 46 -3.24 0.22 6.13
C ARG A 46 -2.23 0.80 7.13
N VAL A 47 -1.33 1.66 6.69
CA VAL A 47 -0.38 2.36 7.59
C VAL A 47 -1.10 3.24 8.61
N THR A 48 -2.20 3.86 8.21
CA THR A 48 -2.92 4.87 9.02
C THR A 48 -4.31 4.44 9.45
N PHE A 49 -4.79 3.29 8.95
CA PHE A 49 -6.12 2.76 9.25
C PHE A 49 -6.14 1.23 9.20
N GLN A 50 -6.78 0.59 10.18
CA GLN A 50 -7.08 -0.84 10.19
C GLN A 50 -8.48 -1.07 10.73
N LEU A 51 -9.15 -2.13 10.25
CA LEU A 51 -10.37 -2.64 10.85
C LEU A 51 -10.06 -3.33 12.19
N LYS A 52 -11.03 -3.45 13.09
CA LYS A 52 -10.86 -4.01 14.46
C LYS A 52 -10.24 -5.41 14.48
N ALA A 53 -10.53 -6.25 13.46
CA ALA A 53 -10.03 -7.61 13.37
C ALA A 53 -8.74 -7.73 12.54
N GLU A 54 -8.13 -6.62 12.12
CA GLU A 54 -6.96 -6.56 11.27
C GLU A 54 -5.79 -5.89 11.97
N ARG A 55 -4.58 -6.07 11.43
CA ARG A 55 -3.34 -5.39 11.90
C ARG A 55 -2.82 -4.41 10.85
N CYS A 56 -2.00 -3.49 11.27
CA CYS A 56 -1.05 -2.82 10.40
C CYS A 56 0.00 -3.83 9.88
N PHE A 57 0.98 -3.40 9.08
CA PHE A 57 2.06 -4.25 8.60
C PHE A 57 2.86 -4.86 9.76
N HIS A 58 3.35 -6.08 9.59
CA HIS A 58 3.98 -6.85 10.66
C HIS A 58 5.17 -6.14 11.30
N ILE A 59 5.98 -5.43 10.52
CA ILE A 59 7.18 -4.74 10.99
C ILE A 59 6.93 -3.82 12.20
N PHE A 60 5.79 -3.15 12.24
CA PHE A 60 5.47 -2.23 13.34
C PHE A 60 5.35 -2.97 14.68
N TYR A 61 4.79 -4.16 14.69
CA TYR A 61 4.67 -5.00 15.88
C TYR A 61 5.97 -5.73 16.22
N GLN A 62 6.72 -6.16 15.21
CA GLN A 62 8.05 -6.72 15.37
C GLN A 62 8.96 -5.74 16.13
N MET A 63 8.96 -4.46 15.77
CA MET A 63 9.76 -3.43 16.43
C MET A 63 9.31 -3.14 17.88
N CYS A 64 8.06 -3.41 18.24
CA CYS A 64 7.55 -3.27 19.60
C CYS A 64 7.85 -4.46 20.52
N THR A 65 8.50 -5.52 20.05
CA THR A 65 8.78 -6.70 20.88
C THR A 65 9.77 -6.45 22.01
N GLY A 66 10.63 -5.44 21.88
CA GLY A 66 11.75 -5.19 22.82
C GLY A 66 12.88 -6.21 22.69
N HIS A 67 12.81 -7.14 21.76
CA HIS A 67 13.79 -8.21 21.58
C HIS A 67 15.17 -7.70 21.12
N LYS A 68 15.19 -6.60 20.38
CA LYS A 68 16.43 -5.91 19.97
C LYS A 68 16.50 -4.52 20.64
N PRO A 69 17.01 -4.43 21.88
CA PRO A 69 16.97 -3.20 22.66
C PRO A 69 17.61 -1.98 21.96
N HIS A 70 18.67 -2.21 21.16
CA HIS A 70 19.32 -1.14 20.41
C HIS A 70 18.39 -0.46 19.41
N ILE A 71 17.46 -1.21 18.78
CA ILE A 71 16.45 -0.62 17.87
C ILE A 71 15.48 0.23 18.69
N ASN A 72 14.99 -0.29 19.80
CA ASN A 72 14.05 0.42 20.67
C ASN A 72 14.66 1.72 21.21
N GLU A 73 15.91 1.68 21.69
CA GLU A 73 16.63 2.85 22.20
C GLU A 73 16.90 3.86 21.07
N MET A 74 17.46 3.43 19.94
CA MET A 74 17.77 4.28 18.79
C MET A 74 16.53 4.98 18.26
N CYS A 75 15.41 4.27 18.19
CA CYS A 75 14.16 4.72 17.60
C CYS A 75 13.17 5.31 18.63
N ASN A 76 13.47 5.25 19.91
CA ASN A 76 12.58 5.62 21.03
C ASN A 76 11.22 4.92 20.93
N ILE A 77 11.23 3.60 20.70
CA ILE A 77 10.01 2.78 20.55
C ILE A 77 9.73 2.06 21.87
N SER A 78 8.50 2.25 22.37
CA SER A 78 7.94 1.48 23.48
C SER A 78 7.67 0.02 23.06
N THR A 79 7.67 -0.87 24.04
CA THR A 79 7.25 -2.27 23.86
C THR A 79 5.74 -2.47 23.83
N ASP A 80 4.96 -1.42 24.05
CA ASP A 80 3.50 -1.44 23.95
C ASP A 80 3.04 -0.76 22.65
N PRO A 81 2.49 -1.51 21.68
CA PRO A 81 1.93 -0.93 20.45
C PRO A 81 0.81 0.09 20.68
N HIS A 82 0.16 0.09 21.87
CA HIS A 82 -0.87 1.08 22.20
C HIS A 82 -0.32 2.50 22.34
N ASP A 83 0.99 2.66 22.55
CA ASP A 83 1.64 3.96 22.58
C ASP A 83 1.70 4.61 21.18
N PHE A 84 1.38 3.86 20.12
CA PHE A 84 1.39 4.30 18.73
C PHE A 84 -0.01 4.23 18.13
N ARG A 85 -0.65 5.37 17.97
CA ARG A 85 -2.06 5.48 17.56
C ARG A 85 -2.37 4.67 16.28
N TRP A 86 -1.52 4.70 15.27
CA TRP A 86 -1.78 4.01 14.00
C TRP A 86 -1.46 2.52 14.02
N CYS A 87 -0.81 2.02 15.07
CA CYS A 87 -0.55 0.59 15.26
C CYS A 87 -1.61 -0.10 16.14
N SER A 88 -2.46 0.68 16.80
CA SER A 88 -3.41 0.20 17.82
C SER A 88 -4.89 0.36 17.46
N LEU A 89 -5.20 0.63 16.19
CA LEU A 89 -6.58 0.77 15.73
C LEU A 89 -7.32 -0.57 15.60
N GLY A 90 -6.57 -1.64 15.35
CA GLY A 90 -7.08 -2.99 15.21
C GLY A 90 -6.48 -3.98 16.20
N GLU A 91 -6.38 -5.24 15.80
CA GLU A 91 -5.81 -6.30 16.62
C GLU A 91 -4.29 -6.16 16.71
N ILE A 92 -3.73 -6.38 17.92
CA ILE A 92 -2.28 -6.23 18.15
C ILE A 92 -1.58 -7.58 18.14
N LYS A 93 -2.18 -8.62 18.73
CA LYS A 93 -1.58 -9.94 18.86
C LYS A 93 -2.25 -10.96 17.96
N VAL A 94 -1.45 -11.69 17.21
CA VAL A 94 -1.92 -12.80 16.35
C VAL A 94 -1.38 -14.10 16.92
N LYS A 95 -2.26 -15.06 17.19
CA LYS A 95 -1.85 -16.33 17.85
C LYS A 95 -0.90 -17.19 17.02
N SER A 96 -0.98 -17.08 15.71
CA SER A 96 -0.18 -17.84 14.74
C SER A 96 1.17 -17.20 14.42
N ILE A 97 1.45 -15.98 14.94
CA ILE A 97 2.67 -15.20 14.62
C ILE A 97 3.39 -14.86 15.92
N ASP A 98 4.67 -15.19 16.00
CA ASP A 98 5.57 -14.70 17.03
C ASP A 98 6.41 -13.54 16.46
N ASP A 99 6.02 -12.33 16.76
CA ASP A 99 6.67 -11.10 16.27
C ASP A 99 8.16 -11.03 16.68
N THR A 100 8.59 -11.75 17.73
CA THR A 100 9.99 -11.81 18.17
C THR A 100 10.83 -12.64 17.20
N VAL A 101 10.34 -13.83 16.86
CA VAL A 101 10.99 -14.73 15.88
C VAL A 101 11.00 -14.07 14.50
N GLU A 102 9.91 -13.41 14.14
CA GLU A 102 9.79 -12.71 12.86
C GLU A 102 10.72 -11.50 12.76
N LEU A 103 11.00 -10.79 13.87
CA LEU A 103 11.99 -9.71 13.88
C LEU A 103 13.40 -10.23 13.60
N ASP A 104 13.77 -11.38 14.21
CA ASP A 104 15.07 -12.00 13.95
C ASP A 104 15.19 -12.42 12.49
N ALA A 105 14.16 -13.07 11.93
CA ALA A 105 14.14 -13.48 10.53
C ALA A 105 14.20 -12.27 9.57
N THR A 106 13.55 -11.16 9.92
CA THR A 106 13.61 -9.91 9.15
C THR A 106 15.02 -9.32 9.14
N ASP A 107 15.65 -9.24 10.31
CA ASP A 107 16.99 -8.67 10.47
C ASP A 107 18.06 -9.55 9.82
N GLU A 108 17.97 -10.88 9.97
CA GLU A 108 18.83 -11.86 9.29
C GLU A 108 18.69 -11.76 7.76
N SER A 109 17.46 -11.57 7.26
CA SER A 109 17.21 -11.37 5.84
C SER A 109 17.93 -10.14 5.28
N PHE A 110 18.02 -9.04 6.05
CA PHE A 110 18.81 -7.88 5.66
C PHE A 110 20.29 -8.22 5.56
N ASP A 111 20.84 -8.98 6.50
CA ASP A 111 22.26 -9.41 6.47
C ASP A 111 22.55 -10.31 5.26
N ILE A 112 21.69 -11.29 4.98
CA ILE A 112 21.81 -12.19 3.82
C ILE A 112 21.76 -11.41 2.49
N LEU A 113 20.92 -10.39 2.40
CA LEU A 113 20.78 -9.53 1.22
C LEU A 113 21.88 -8.47 1.10
N GLY A 114 22.80 -8.40 2.06
CA GLY A 114 23.97 -7.52 2.03
C GLY A 114 23.68 -6.08 2.41
N PHE A 115 22.62 -5.82 3.19
CA PHE A 115 22.40 -4.49 3.75
C PHE A 115 23.50 -4.16 4.78
N THR A 116 24.01 -2.95 4.71
CA THR A 116 24.93 -2.44 5.72
C THR A 116 24.18 -2.11 7.03
N GLN A 117 24.91 -2.04 8.15
CA GLN A 117 24.30 -1.66 9.43
C GLN A 117 23.67 -0.27 9.38
N ASP A 118 24.32 0.70 8.70
CA ASP A 118 23.78 2.05 8.51
C ASP A 118 22.48 2.06 7.70
N GLU A 119 22.35 1.19 6.70
CA GLU A 119 21.09 1.02 5.95
C GLU A 119 20.01 0.40 6.82
N LYS A 120 20.33 -0.66 7.60
CA LYS A 120 19.39 -1.29 8.55
C LYS A 120 18.90 -0.25 9.57
N ASP A 121 19.81 0.51 10.17
CA ASP A 121 19.48 1.56 11.14
C ASP A 121 18.58 2.64 10.50
N SER A 122 18.84 3.01 9.25
CA SER A 122 18.04 3.98 8.52
C SER A 122 16.64 3.46 8.22
N ILE A 123 16.50 2.17 7.85
CA ILE A 123 15.21 1.50 7.65
C ILE A 123 14.38 1.55 8.94
N TYR A 124 14.98 1.15 10.06
CA TYR A 124 14.29 1.16 11.36
C TYR A 124 13.93 2.58 11.81
N LYS A 125 14.82 3.58 11.60
CA LYS A 125 14.53 4.99 11.91
C LYS A 125 13.36 5.54 11.11
N VAL A 126 13.30 5.28 9.81
CA VAL A 126 12.18 5.71 8.95
C VAL A 126 10.88 5.00 9.37
N THR A 127 10.94 3.72 9.68
CA THR A 127 9.78 2.94 10.17
C THR A 127 9.27 3.51 11.50
N ALA A 128 10.17 3.83 12.43
CA ALA A 128 9.83 4.46 13.69
C ALA A 128 9.22 5.86 13.52
N ALA A 129 9.76 6.66 12.61
CA ALA A 129 9.20 7.97 12.30
C ALA A 129 7.74 7.87 11.81
N ILE A 130 7.40 6.82 11.05
CA ILE A 130 6.03 6.53 10.65
C ILE A 130 5.15 6.23 11.87
N MET A 131 5.64 5.41 12.82
CA MET A 131 4.91 5.09 14.06
C MET A 131 4.66 6.35 14.89
N HIS A 132 5.69 7.14 15.14
CA HIS A 132 5.60 8.40 15.88
C HIS A 132 4.70 9.45 15.20
N SER A 133 4.63 9.45 13.88
CA SER A 133 3.72 10.34 13.13
C SER A 133 2.26 10.14 13.52
N GLY A 134 1.85 8.92 13.89
CA GLY A 134 0.51 8.64 14.38
C GLY A 134 0.13 9.39 15.66
N ASN A 135 1.12 9.78 16.45
CA ASN A 135 0.94 10.48 17.72
C ASN A 135 0.92 12.02 17.58
N VAL A 136 1.31 12.54 16.42
CA VAL A 136 1.21 13.97 16.13
C VAL A 136 -0.27 14.35 16.00
N ALA A 137 -0.70 15.34 16.75
CA ALA A 137 -2.05 15.85 16.76
C ALA A 137 -2.11 17.36 16.46
N PHE A 138 -3.25 17.81 16.00
CA PHE A 138 -3.52 19.21 15.69
C PHE A 138 -4.78 19.66 16.42
N ARG A 139 -4.83 20.95 16.79
CA ARG A 139 -6.00 21.60 17.37
C ARG A 139 -6.29 22.91 16.67
N ASN A 140 -7.49 23.44 16.82
CA ASN A 140 -7.83 24.78 16.32
C ASN A 140 -7.12 25.86 17.14
N LYS A 141 -6.61 26.88 16.48
CA LYS A 141 -6.19 28.13 17.15
C LYS A 141 -7.39 28.77 17.85
N PRO A 142 -7.16 29.45 18.99
CA PRO A 142 -8.24 30.15 19.67
C PRO A 142 -8.95 31.15 18.75
N ARG A 143 -10.26 30.97 18.58
CA ARG A 143 -11.16 31.82 17.76
C ARG A 143 -10.90 31.82 16.24
N GLU A 144 -10.14 30.87 15.75
CA GLU A 144 -9.85 30.69 14.33
C GLU A 144 -10.13 29.24 13.93
N GLU A 145 -10.49 29.02 12.65
CA GLU A 145 -10.58 27.67 12.09
C GLU A 145 -9.21 27.10 11.70
N GLN A 146 -8.18 27.93 11.73
CA GLN A 146 -6.82 27.51 11.39
C GLN A 146 -6.24 26.57 12.46
N ALA A 147 -5.63 25.49 12.00
CA ALA A 147 -4.95 24.54 12.90
C ALA A 147 -3.58 25.03 13.37
N GLU A 148 -3.23 24.57 14.54
CA GLU A 148 -1.88 24.58 15.11
C GLU A 148 -1.55 23.18 15.64
N ALA A 149 -0.27 22.91 15.90
CA ALA A 149 0.12 21.67 16.53
C ALA A 149 -0.43 21.60 17.97
N ASP A 150 -0.92 20.44 18.35
CA ASP A 150 -1.34 20.17 19.71
C ASP A 150 -0.11 20.05 20.63
N ASP A 151 -0.20 20.64 21.84
CA ASP A 151 0.87 20.69 22.82
C ASP A 151 0.76 19.63 23.93
N SER A 152 -0.11 18.63 23.75
CA SER A 152 -0.14 17.47 24.63
C SER A 152 1.22 16.75 24.63
N PRO A 153 1.65 16.18 25.77
CA PRO A 153 2.95 15.52 25.88
C PRO A 153 3.19 14.46 24.81
N GLN A 154 2.16 13.69 24.44
CA GLN A 154 2.25 12.67 23.41
C GLN A 154 2.46 13.27 22.01
N SER A 155 1.74 14.34 21.68
CA SER A 155 1.90 15.03 20.39
C SER A 155 3.27 15.70 20.27
N VAL A 156 3.74 16.38 21.32
CA VAL A 156 5.07 17.00 21.36
C VAL A 156 6.18 15.95 21.22
N SER A 157 6.04 14.81 21.88
CA SER A 157 6.96 13.68 21.73
C SER A 157 6.97 13.17 20.29
N GLY A 158 5.79 12.92 19.70
CA GLY A 158 5.66 12.49 18.30
C GLY A 158 6.33 13.45 17.32
N GLN A 159 6.07 14.76 17.44
CA GLN A 159 6.70 15.80 16.60
C GLN A 159 8.23 15.79 16.72
N THR A 160 8.74 15.66 17.94
CA THR A 160 10.18 15.67 18.24
C THR A 160 10.86 14.43 17.66
N GLU A 161 10.26 13.25 17.84
CA GLU A 161 10.84 12.00 17.35
C GLU A 161 10.80 11.91 15.82
N VAL A 162 9.70 12.31 15.19
CA VAL A 162 9.64 12.39 13.72
C VAL A 162 10.75 13.26 13.16
N SER A 163 10.93 14.44 13.74
CA SER A 163 11.97 15.40 13.31
C SER A 163 13.38 14.85 13.51
N ARG A 164 13.64 14.26 14.69
CA ARG A 164 14.93 13.65 15.02
C ARG A 164 15.27 12.48 14.09
N LEU A 165 14.32 11.57 13.88
CA LEU A 165 14.53 10.35 13.09
C LEU A 165 14.69 10.62 11.60
N LEU A 166 13.96 11.60 11.08
CA LEU A 166 14.05 11.99 9.66
C LEU A 166 15.14 13.07 9.41
N GLY A 167 15.75 13.62 10.47
CA GLY A 167 16.77 14.66 10.33
C GLY A 167 16.24 15.98 9.76
N ILE A 168 14.97 16.34 10.08
CA ILE A 168 14.31 17.56 9.62
C ILE A 168 14.06 18.52 10.77
N ASP A 169 13.95 19.83 10.46
CA ASP A 169 13.58 20.82 11.46
C ASP A 169 12.12 20.65 11.88
N ARG A 170 11.87 20.61 13.19
CA ARG A 170 10.54 20.39 13.76
C ARG A 170 9.56 21.51 13.42
N ASP A 171 10.01 22.76 13.57
CA ASP A 171 9.11 23.90 13.38
C ASP A 171 8.78 24.09 11.89
N GLU A 172 9.73 23.83 11.00
CA GLU A 172 9.49 23.81 9.57
C GLU A 172 8.53 22.66 9.16
N TYR A 173 8.70 21.48 9.77
CA TYR A 173 7.81 20.34 9.55
C TYR A 173 6.37 20.67 9.94
N ILE A 174 6.15 21.17 11.16
CA ILE A 174 4.82 21.55 11.66
C ILE A 174 4.23 22.70 10.84
N LYS A 175 5.04 23.69 10.47
CA LYS A 175 4.62 24.80 9.64
C LYS A 175 4.18 24.33 8.25
N ALA A 176 4.88 23.35 7.67
CA ALA A 176 4.49 22.76 6.38
C ALA A 176 3.14 22.04 6.45
N MET A 177 2.83 21.41 7.60
CA MET A 177 1.53 20.75 7.82
C MET A 177 0.39 21.77 8.02
N CYS A 178 0.60 22.79 8.88
CA CYS A 178 -0.45 23.74 9.26
C CYS A 178 -0.63 24.89 8.27
N SER A 179 0.41 25.24 7.53
CA SER A 179 0.44 26.42 6.66
C SER A 179 1.31 26.18 5.42
N PRO A 180 0.93 25.26 4.54
CA PRO A 180 1.71 24.93 3.34
C PRO A 180 1.79 26.14 2.39
N LYS A 181 2.89 26.19 1.63
CA LYS A 181 3.05 27.14 0.53
C LYS A 181 2.42 26.56 -0.74
N VAL A 182 1.42 27.25 -1.25
CA VAL A 182 0.73 26.88 -2.50
C VAL A 182 1.14 27.85 -3.60
N LYS A 183 1.48 27.32 -4.77
CA LYS A 183 1.82 28.13 -5.94
C LYS A 183 0.53 28.66 -6.58
N VAL A 184 0.39 29.98 -6.64
CA VAL A 184 -0.72 30.66 -7.31
C VAL A 184 -0.13 31.52 -8.43
N GLY A 185 -0.27 31.09 -9.67
CA GLY A 185 0.40 31.74 -10.79
C GLY A 185 1.93 31.61 -10.68
N THR A 186 2.63 32.74 -10.55
CA THR A 186 4.09 32.80 -10.39
C THR A 186 4.54 32.93 -8.92
N GLU A 187 3.64 33.17 -7.99
CA GLU A 187 3.93 33.46 -6.59
C GLU A 187 3.57 32.28 -5.67
N TYR A 188 4.25 32.21 -4.51
CA TYR A 188 3.91 31.25 -3.46
C TYR A 188 3.15 31.97 -2.34
N VAL A 189 1.94 31.50 -2.06
CA VAL A 189 1.10 32.02 -0.98
C VAL A 189 0.99 30.97 0.12
N THR A 190 1.15 31.40 1.36
CA THR A 190 0.93 30.53 2.52
C THR A 190 -0.55 30.43 2.80
N LYS A 191 -1.09 29.21 2.87
CA LYS A 191 -2.50 28.93 3.15
C LYS A 191 -2.63 28.18 4.45
N GLY A 192 -3.33 28.77 5.45
CA GLY A 192 -3.69 28.07 6.67
C GLY A 192 -4.60 26.87 6.39
N GLN A 193 -4.39 25.78 7.11
CA GLN A 193 -5.20 24.57 7.02
C GLN A 193 -6.07 24.37 8.25
N THR A 194 -7.19 23.67 8.10
CA THR A 194 -8.02 23.17 9.20
C THR A 194 -7.38 21.95 9.84
N VAL A 195 -7.87 21.53 11.02
CA VAL A 195 -7.39 20.32 11.71
C VAL A 195 -7.53 19.07 10.82
N ASP A 196 -8.66 18.93 10.15
CA ASP A 196 -8.90 17.79 9.26
C ASP A 196 -7.94 17.79 8.06
N GLN A 197 -7.66 18.94 7.48
CA GLN A 197 -6.69 19.08 6.40
C GLN A 197 -5.27 18.74 6.85
N CYS A 198 -4.88 19.15 8.07
CA CYS A 198 -3.57 18.79 8.64
C CYS A 198 -3.45 17.29 8.89
N ASN A 199 -4.49 16.67 9.47
CA ASN A 199 -4.53 15.22 9.71
C ASN A 199 -4.45 14.44 8.39
N PHE A 200 -5.18 14.90 7.37
CA PHE A 200 -5.13 14.28 6.04
C PHE A 200 -3.75 14.44 5.39
N ALA A 201 -3.15 15.62 5.47
CA ALA A 201 -1.82 15.87 4.92
C ALA A 201 -0.74 15.02 5.62
N LEU A 202 -0.82 14.90 6.96
CA LEU A 202 0.07 14.05 7.75
C LEU A 202 -0.05 12.57 7.34
N ALA A 203 -1.28 12.06 7.26
CA ALA A 203 -1.52 10.69 6.83
C ALA A 203 -1.05 10.44 5.40
N ALA A 204 -1.26 11.39 4.48
CA ALA A 204 -0.80 11.30 3.10
C ALA A 204 0.74 11.27 3.01
N LEU A 205 1.42 12.16 3.73
CA LEU A 205 2.88 12.19 3.80
C LEU A 205 3.44 10.87 4.35
N THR A 206 2.88 10.38 5.44
CA THR A 206 3.33 9.13 6.09
C THR A 206 3.14 7.91 5.18
N LYS A 207 1.99 7.81 4.50
CA LYS A 207 1.76 6.77 3.47
C LYS A 207 2.75 6.88 2.32
N ALA A 208 3.10 8.09 1.91
CA ALA A 208 4.10 8.30 0.84
C ALA A 208 5.50 7.87 1.28
N ILE A 209 5.91 8.19 2.52
CA ILE A 209 7.19 7.77 3.10
C ILE A 209 7.26 6.24 3.17
N PHE A 210 6.22 5.58 3.67
CA PHE A 210 6.16 4.11 3.73
C PHE A 210 6.27 3.47 2.34
N GLY A 211 5.52 3.99 1.37
CA GLY A 211 5.58 3.52 -0.01
C GLY A 211 6.98 3.65 -0.62
N ARG A 212 7.65 4.79 -0.40
CA ARG A 212 9.03 5.00 -0.88
C ARG A 212 10.05 4.10 -0.19
N LEU A 213 9.87 3.85 1.12
CA LEU A 213 10.69 2.89 1.84
C LEU A 213 10.52 1.48 1.26
N PHE A 214 9.29 1.06 1.01
CA PHE A 214 9.01 -0.24 0.42
C PHE A 214 9.61 -0.39 -0.99
N ASP A 215 9.42 0.62 -1.86
CA ASP A 215 9.99 0.64 -3.21
C ASP A 215 11.52 0.55 -3.17
N TRP A 216 12.15 1.25 -2.23
CA TRP A 216 13.60 1.21 -2.05
C TRP A 216 14.09 -0.17 -1.58
N LEU A 217 13.36 -0.80 -0.62
CA LEU A 217 13.65 -2.16 -0.18
C LEU A 217 13.60 -3.15 -1.36
N VAL A 218 12.58 -3.06 -2.21
CA VAL A 218 12.47 -3.89 -3.43
C VAL A 218 13.64 -3.65 -4.37
N ALA A 219 14.04 -2.39 -4.56
CA ALA A 219 15.17 -2.05 -5.42
C ALA A 219 16.51 -2.64 -4.90
N VAL A 220 16.72 -2.66 -3.57
CA VAL A 220 17.91 -3.29 -2.97
C VAL A 220 17.86 -4.82 -3.11
N ILE A 221 16.70 -5.43 -2.87
CA ILE A 221 16.49 -6.87 -3.07
C ILE A 221 16.80 -7.26 -4.52
N ASN A 222 16.31 -6.50 -5.50
CA ASN A 222 16.58 -6.76 -6.91
C ASN A 222 18.06 -6.63 -7.26
N ARG A 223 18.79 -5.72 -6.63
CA ARG A 223 20.25 -5.64 -6.78
C ARG A 223 20.95 -6.90 -6.25
N ALA A 224 20.50 -7.41 -5.11
CA ALA A 224 21.07 -8.64 -4.53
C ALA A 224 20.76 -9.88 -5.37
N LEU A 225 19.57 -9.96 -5.99
CA LEU A 225 19.15 -11.04 -6.89
C LEU A 225 19.77 -10.94 -8.28
N GLY A 226 20.19 -9.75 -8.67
CA GLY A 226 20.79 -9.48 -9.98
C GLY A 226 22.22 -10.02 -10.10
N ASN A 227 22.61 -10.36 -11.31
CA ASN A 227 23.99 -10.67 -11.69
C ASN A 227 24.25 -10.30 -13.16
N ASP A 228 25.49 -10.40 -13.59
CA ASP A 228 25.95 -10.10 -14.95
C ASP A 228 25.80 -11.26 -15.94
N MET A 229 25.11 -12.35 -15.54
CA MET A 229 24.89 -13.49 -16.44
C MET A 229 23.90 -13.13 -17.55
N GLN A 230 24.10 -13.72 -18.73
CA GLN A 230 23.22 -13.56 -19.87
C GLN A 230 21.81 -14.09 -19.53
N LYS A 231 20.79 -13.29 -19.78
CA LYS A 231 19.38 -13.54 -19.52
C LYS A 231 18.65 -13.67 -20.86
N ASP A 232 18.37 -14.90 -21.28
CA ASP A 232 17.77 -15.17 -22.60
C ASP A 232 16.27 -15.46 -22.47
N TYR A 233 15.88 -16.17 -21.43
CA TYR A 233 14.50 -16.62 -21.16
C TYR A 233 14.11 -16.32 -19.72
N PHE A 234 12.81 -16.24 -19.44
CA PHE A 234 12.33 -16.19 -18.08
C PHE A 234 11.04 -16.98 -17.87
N ILE A 235 10.83 -17.42 -16.65
CA ILE A 235 9.52 -17.89 -16.16
C ILE A 235 9.03 -16.84 -15.18
N GLY A 236 7.80 -16.35 -15.42
CA GLY A 236 7.13 -15.38 -14.56
C GLY A 236 6.16 -16.06 -13.60
N ILE A 237 6.17 -15.63 -12.34
CA ILE A 237 5.22 -16.07 -11.32
C ILE A 237 4.49 -14.83 -10.81
N LEU A 238 3.18 -14.77 -11.04
CA LEU A 238 2.32 -13.70 -10.53
C LEU A 238 1.71 -14.15 -9.21
N ASP A 239 1.91 -13.34 -8.18
CA ASP A 239 1.31 -13.51 -6.85
C ASP A 239 0.60 -12.22 -6.47
N ILE A 240 -0.73 -12.24 -6.51
CA ILE A 240 -1.59 -11.10 -6.15
C ILE A 240 -2.69 -11.55 -5.19
N ALA A 241 -3.25 -10.59 -4.45
CA ALA A 241 -4.43 -10.85 -3.66
C ALA A 241 -5.58 -11.32 -4.57
N GLY A 242 -6.27 -12.39 -4.20
CA GLY A 242 -7.50 -12.83 -4.85
C GLY A 242 -8.67 -11.88 -4.57
N PHE A 243 -9.89 -12.24 -5.02
CA PHE A 243 -11.08 -11.43 -4.76
C PHE A 243 -11.29 -11.21 -3.25
N GLU A 244 -11.46 -9.95 -2.88
CA GLU A 244 -11.78 -9.52 -1.52
C GLU A 244 -13.19 -8.97 -1.46
N ILE A 245 -14.06 -9.65 -0.70
CA ILE A 245 -15.45 -9.27 -0.49
C ILE A 245 -15.67 -9.21 1.01
N PHE A 246 -15.82 -7.99 1.54
CA PHE A 246 -16.10 -7.70 2.94
C PHE A 246 -17.48 -7.05 3.08
N GLU A 247 -17.95 -6.90 4.31
CA GLU A 247 -19.17 -6.13 4.61
C GLU A 247 -19.03 -4.67 4.16
N TYR A 248 -17.83 -4.08 4.35
CA TYR A 248 -17.45 -2.75 3.86
C TYR A 248 -16.22 -2.87 2.98
N ASN A 249 -16.37 -2.55 1.69
CA ASN A 249 -15.28 -2.53 0.74
C ASN A 249 -14.84 -1.09 0.49
N THR A 250 -13.53 -0.90 0.38
CA THR A 250 -12.89 0.39 0.10
C THR A 250 -12.45 0.47 -1.35
N PHE A 251 -11.82 1.59 -1.71
CA PHE A 251 -11.21 1.75 -3.03
C PHE A 251 -10.14 0.69 -3.31
N GLU A 252 -9.42 0.25 -2.28
CA GLU A 252 -8.41 -0.81 -2.40
C GLU A 252 -9.04 -2.13 -2.86
N GLN A 253 -10.19 -2.53 -2.30
CA GLN A 253 -10.90 -3.74 -2.74
C GLN A 253 -11.43 -3.60 -4.17
N LEU A 254 -11.91 -2.41 -4.55
CA LEU A 254 -12.28 -2.16 -5.95
C LEU A 254 -11.09 -2.39 -6.89
N CYS A 255 -9.91 -1.86 -6.57
CA CYS A 255 -8.70 -2.05 -7.38
C CYS A 255 -8.25 -3.52 -7.44
N ILE A 256 -8.28 -4.22 -6.30
CA ILE A 256 -7.92 -5.64 -6.22
C ILE A 256 -8.89 -6.47 -7.06
N ASN A 257 -10.19 -6.28 -6.87
CA ASN A 257 -11.23 -7.06 -7.57
C ASN A 257 -11.23 -6.76 -9.07
N TYR A 258 -11.08 -5.50 -9.47
CA TYR A 258 -10.94 -5.12 -10.87
C TYR A 258 -9.71 -5.80 -11.52
N THR A 259 -8.56 -5.82 -10.83
CA THR A 259 -7.36 -6.50 -11.34
C THR A 259 -7.61 -8.00 -11.52
N ASN A 260 -8.25 -8.65 -10.54
CA ASN A 260 -8.60 -10.07 -10.64
C ASN A 260 -9.56 -10.34 -11.81
N GLU A 261 -10.56 -9.47 -12.02
CA GLU A 261 -11.51 -9.58 -13.13
C GLU A 261 -10.80 -9.46 -14.49
N ARG A 262 -9.86 -8.50 -14.63
CA ARG A 262 -9.04 -8.35 -15.84
C ARG A 262 -8.17 -9.57 -16.10
N LEU A 263 -7.56 -10.12 -15.08
CA LEU A 263 -6.73 -11.32 -15.20
C LEU A 263 -7.59 -12.55 -15.55
N GLN A 264 -8.79 -12.66 -14.99
CA GLN A 264 -9.72 -13.73 -15.34
C GLN A 264 -10.17 -13.63 -16.80
N GLN A 265 -10.49 -12.41 -17.28
CA GLN A 265 -10.82 -12.18 -18.69
C GLN A 265 -9.65 -12.53 -19.62
N PHE A 266 -8.43 -12.13 -19.24
CA PHE A 266 -7.22 -12.51 -19.98
C PHE A 266 -7.02 -14.02 -20.03
N PHE A 267 -7.18 -14.71 -18.89
CA PHE A 267 -7.10 -16.18 -18.83
C PHE A 267 -8.16 -16.83 -19.71
N ASN A 268 -9.42 -16.40 -19.62
CA ASN A 268 -10.51 -16.94 -20.41
C ASN A 268 -10.25 -16.78 -21.91
N HIS A 269 -9.78 -15.59 -22.32
CA HIS A 269 -9.45 -15.34 -23.72
C HIS A 269 -8.31 -16.24 -24.21
N HIS A 270 -7.24 -16.35 -23.41
CA HIS A 270 -6.06 -17.14 -23.78
C HIS A 270 -6.35 -18.64 -23.83
N MET A 271 -7.04 -19.18 -22.83
CA MET A 271 -7.27 -20.62 -22.69
C MET A 271 -8.44 -21.13 -23.51
N PHE A 272 -9.46 -20.30 -23.79
CA PHE A 272 -10.69 -20.78 -24.45
C PHE A 272 -10.88 -20.19 -25.82
N ILE A 273 -10.47 -18.95 -26.08
CA ILE A 273 -10.68 -18.33 -27.39
C ILE A 273 -9.50 -18.59 -28.32
N LEU A 274 -8.29 -18.19 -27.90
CA LEU A 274 -7.08 -18.35 -28.73
C LEU A 274 -6.78 -19.81 -29.05
N GLU A 275 -7.04 -20.73 -28.13
CA GLU A 275 -6.83 -22.16 -28.31
C GLU A 275 -7.75 -22.72 -29.45
N GLN A 276 -9.02 -22.32 -29.46
CA GLN A 276 -9.94 -22.72 -30.52
C GLN A 276 -9.61 -22.07 -31.87
N GLU A 277 -9.08 -20.84 -31.85
CA GLU A 277 -8.59 -20.21 -33.08
C GLU A 277 -7.38 -20.96 -33.67
N GLU A 278 -6.48 -21.47 -32.81
CA GLU A 278 -5.33 -22.24 -33.21
C GLU A 278 -5.76 -23.60 -33.82
N TYR A 279 -6.74 -24.29 -33.21
CA TYR A 279 -7.31 -25.51 -33.80
C TYR A 279 -7.82 -25.27 -35.25
N LYS A 280 -8.49 -24.14 -35.44
CA LYS A 280 -8.97 -23.77 -36.77
C LYS A 280 -7.83 -23.49 -37.76
N LYS A 281 -6.74 -22.85 -37.32
CA LYS A 281 -5.56 -22.60 -38.16
C LYS A 281 -4.86 -23.92 -38.57
N GLU A 282 -4.78 -24.86 -37.63
CA GLU A 282 -4.17 -26.18 -37.88
C GLU A 282 -5.08 -27.11 -38.69
N GLY A 283 -6.28 -26.67 -39.08
CA GLY A 283 -7.20 -27.44 -39.88
C GLY A 283 -7.88 -28.58 -39.12
N ILE A 284 -7.92 -28.47 -37.78
CA ILE A 284 -8.67 -29.40 -36.93
C ILE A 284 -10.17 -29.11 -37.13
N ASP A 285 -10.96 -30.14 -37.36
CA ASP A 285 -12.42 -30.03 -37.46
C ASP A 285 -12.99 -29.77 -36.04
N TRP A 286 -13.18 -28.49 -35.71
CA TRP A 286 -13.62 -28.02 -34.41
C TRP A 286 -14.82 -27.08 -34.53
N VAL A 287 -15.88 -27.39 -33.79
CA VAL A 287 -17.03 -26.49 -33.63
C VAL A 287 -16.71 -25.53 -32.51
N PHE A 288 -16.69 -24.23 -32.82
CA PHE A 288 -16.40 -23.20 -31.82
C PHE A 288 -17.45 -23.22 -30.70
N GLU A 289 -17.00 -23.36 -29.49
CA GLU A 289 -17.83 -23.33 -28.27
C GLU A 289 -17.67 -21.98 -27.53
N ASP A 290 -18.83 -21.34 -27.29
CA ASP A 290 -18.90 -20.17 -26.42
C ASP A 290 -19.19 -20.63 -24.98
N PHE A 291 -18.21 -20.46 -24.07
CA PHE A 291 -18.35 -20.86 -22.70
C PHE A 291 -19.08 -19.80 -21.84
N GLY A 292 -19.56 -18.69 -22.44
CA GLY A 292 -20.29 -17.64 -21.72
C GLY A 292 -19.50 -16.92 -20.62
N MET A 293 -18.17 -16.91 -20.74
CA MET A 293 -17.25 -16.34 -19.72
C MET A 293 -16.76 -14.94 -20.10
N ASP A 294 -17.59 -14.15 -20.79
CA ASP A 294 -17.24 -12.77 -21.14
C ASP A 294 -17.54 -11.82 -19.99
N LEU A 295 -16.47 -11.27 -19.42
CA LEU A 295 -16.49 -10.31 -18.31
C LEU A 295 -16.40 -8.85 -18.80
N GLN A 296 -16.43 -8.64 -20.12
CA GLN A 296 -16.16 -7.33 -20.73
C GLN A 296 -17.13 -6.24 -20.27
N ALA A 297 -18.39 -6.58 -20.05
CA ALA A 297 -19.40 -5.61 -19.60
C ALA A 297 -19.07 -5.04 -18.21
N SER A 298 -18.60 -5.91 -17.29
CA SER A 298 -18.16 -5.48 -15.94
C SER A 298 -16.90 -4.64 -15.99
N LEU A 299 -15.95 -5.02 -16.84
CA LEU A 299 -14.70 -4.28 -17.04
C LEU A 299 -14.97 -2.90 -17.66
N ASP A 300 -15.82 -2.85 -18.68
CA ASP A 300 -16.22 -1.62 -19.36
C ASP A 300 -16.85 -0.60 -18.41
N LEU A 301 -17.68 -1.06 -17.46
CA LEU A 301 -18.27 -0.21 -16.43
C LEU A 301 -17.22 0.50 -15.57
N ILE A 302 -16.12 -0.18 -15.32
CA ILE A 302 -15.06 0.36 -14.46
C ILE A 302 -14.09 1.25 -15.24
N GLU A 303 -13.62 0.80 -16.41
CA GLU A 303 -12.47 1.37 -17.11
C GLU A 303 -12.78 2.31 -18.29
N LYS A 304 -13.99 2.21 -18.90
CA LYS A 304 -14.33 3.05 -20.05
C LYS A 304 -14.51 4.53 -19.67
N PRO A 305 -14.37 5.45 -20.64
CA PRO A 305 -14.79 6.83 -20.46
C PRO A 305 -16.23 6.88 -19.90
N LEU A 306 -16.45 7.71 -18.87
CA LEU A 306 -17.68 7.77 -18.06
C LEU A 306 -17.94 6.52 -17.19
N GLY A 307 -16.94 5.66 -17.04
CA GLY A 307 -16.95 4.56 -16.07
C GLY A 307 -16.59 5.03 -14.67
N ILE A 308 -16.55 4.07 -13.70
CA ILE A 308 -16.35 4.36 -12.27
C ILE A 308 -15.03 5.10 -12.02
N LEU A 309 -13.93 4.68 -12.63
CA LEU A 309 -12.63 5.32 -12.42
C LEU A 309 -12.57 6.73 -13.00
N SER A 310 -13.18 6.94 -14.18
CA SER A 310 -13.26 8.26 -14.82
C SER A 310 -14.09 9.25 -13.99
N MET A 311 -15.22 8.80 -13.45
CA MET A 311 -16.05 9.61 -12.55
C MET A 311 -15.32 9.96 -11.26
N LEU A 312 -14.59 9.00 -10.68
CA LEU A 312 -13.79 9.24 -9.48
C LEU A 312 -12.68 10.26 -9.74
N GLU A 313 -12.02 10.20 -10.88
CA GLU A 313 -10.99 11.16 -11.28
C GLU A 313 -11.58 12.56 -11.41
N GLU A 314 -12.74 12.70 -12.06
CA GLU A 314 -13.44 13.99 -12.21
C GLU A 314 -13.80 14.58 -10.84
N GLU A 315 -14.38 13.79 -9.95
CA GLU A 315 -14.74 14.23 -8.59
C GLU A 315 -13.52 14.65 -7.76
N CYS A 316 -12.38 13.98 -7.92
CA CYS A 316 -11.14 14.38 -7.25
C CYS A 316 -10.62 15.76 -7.69
N MET A 317 -10.99 16.22 -8.89
CA MET A 317 -10.59 17.51 -9.43
C MET A 317 -11.49 18.68 -8.95
N VAL A 318 -12.71 18.39 -8.50
CA VAL A 318 -13.69 19.41 -8.10
C VAL A 318 -13.53 19.77 -6.61
N PRO A 319 -13.25 21.04 -6.24
CA PRO A 319 -13.17 21.44 -4.85
C PRO A 319 -14.52 21.32 -4.14
N LYS A 320 -14.58 20.60 -3.00
CA LYS A 320 -15.73 20.51 -2.09
C LYS A 320 -16.91 19.62 -2.52
N VAL A 321 -16.73 18.65 -3.36
CA VAL A 321 -17.78 17.65 -3.58
C VAL A 321 -17.85 16.69 -2.38
N SER A 322 -19.06 16.50 -1.83
CA SER A 322 -19.24 15.54 -0.76
C SER A 322 -19.24 14.11 -1.34
N LEU A 323 -18.58 13.21 -0.66
CA LEU A 323 -18.52 11.76 -1.01
C LEU A 323 -19.93 11.17 -1.27
N ASN A 324 -20.97 11.77 -0.68
CA ASN A 324 -22.37 11.34 -0.83
C ASN A 324 -22.92 11.56 -2.25
N ILE A 325 -22.50 12.61 -2.97
CA ILE A 325 -22.96 12.86 -4.35
C ILE A 325 -22.36 11.82 -5.28
N TRP A 326 -21.08 11.53 -5.13
CA TRP A 326 -20.36 10.50 -5.89
C TRP A 326 -20.96 9.09 -5.69
N VAL A 327 -21.26 8.72 -4.44
CA VAL A 327 -21.92 7.45 -4.11
C VAL A 327 -23.31 7.36 -4.75
N MET A 328 -24.09 8.44 -4.72
CA MET A 328 -25.42 8.49 -5.36
C MET A 328 -25.34 8.34 -6.88
N GLU A 329 -24.41 9.02 -7.55
CA GLU A 329 -24.24 8.90 -9.01
C GLU A 329 -23.77 7.51 -9.45
N ILE A 330 -22.85 6.88 -8.67
CA ILE A 330 -22.48 5.49 -8.93
C ILE A 330 -23.65 4.54 -8.72
N PHE A 331 -24.45 4.72 -7.65
CA PHE A 331 -25.60 3.88 -7.38
C PHE A 331 -26.70 4.03 -8.45
N GLU A 332 -26.99 5.24 -8.90
CA GLU A 332 -27.97 5.45 -9.97
C GLU A 332 -27.54 4.82 -11.31
N LYS A 333 -26.26 4.96 -11.68
CA LYS A 333 -25.73 4.37 -12.92
C LYS A 333 -25.50 2.87 -12.80
N SER A 334 -25.07 2.34 -11.64
CA SER A 334 -24.88 0.91 -11.44
C SER A 334 -26.19 0.15 -11.21
N ALA A 335 -27.21 0.75 -10.59
CA ALA A 335 -28.53 0.12 -10.47
C ALA A 335 -29.19 -0.13 -11.82
N PHE A 336 -28.95 0.74 -12.82
CA PHE A 336 -29.40 0.51 -14.18
C PHE A 336 -28.67 -0.67 -14.86
N LEU A 337 -27.43 -0.94 -14.48
CA LEU A 337 -26.61 -2.02 -15.03
C LEU A 337 -26.72 -3.33 -14.24
N MET A 338 -26.86 -3.25 -12.90
CA MET A 338 -27.14 -4.44 -12.08
C MET A 338 -28.48 -5.12 -12.44
N ASN A 339 -29.49 -4.37 -12.81
CA ASN A 339 -30.77 -4.92 -13.33
C ASN A 339 -30.63 -5.58 -14.72
N ARG A 340 -29.47 -5.54 -15.36
CA ARG A 340 -29.15 -6.25 -16.62
C ARG A 340 -28.20 -7.43 -16.43
N LEU A 341 -27.54 -7.56 -15.26
CA LEU A 341 -26.54 -8.59 -14.97
C LEU A 341 -27.05 -9.68 -14.01
N PHE A 342 -28.26 -9.52 -13.47
CA PHE A 342 -29.07 -10.51 -12.75
C PHE A 342 -30.43 -10.61 -13.47
#